data_c634fa186d3d2fc3260122babd3757a2
#
_entry.id   c634fa186d3d2fc3260122babd3757a2
#
_cell.length_a   1.000
_cell.length_b   1.000
_cell.length_c   1.000
_cell.angle_alpha   90.00
_cell.angle_beta   90.00
_cell.angle_gamma   90.00
#
_symmetry.space_group_name_H-M   'P 1'
#
loop_
_entity.id
_entity.type
_entity.pdbx_description
1 polymer ?
#
loop_
_entity_poly.entity_id
_entity_poly.type
_entity_poly.pdbx_seq_one_letter_code
_entity_poly.pdbx_strand_id
1 'polypeptide(L)'
;MLFYSLMEKIPLDTVSGLNYAFDLYHSTANKVIGLVQISHGMAEHKVRYLNFVNHLNQHGYHVVIYDHRGHGDRIINNKIGFFDKSDGWHLVVMDLIKVHHETNRLFPKLPKILLGHSMGSWIALSALQTKTFFNAVIISGSSYPEIFQTILQKILLKFEILRLGKEGYSKFLHKIIFGGFNAKFKNTITSSDWLTRDKLSVQNYIKDPLCGFVVSNQLWADVIHGIDGVFKKENLELLNKSIPFLVFSGTHDPVSNMGKGAIKLHECLKNHKCDSELYLVDGARHEALNETNKMKTYNYILDFLENKLN
;
A
#
# COMPACT_ATOMS: atom_id res chain seq x y z
N MET A 1 -1.37 2.85 -30.34
CA MET A 1 -1.36 1.40 -30.07
C MET A 1 -0.94 1.23 -28.62
N LEU A 2 -1.84 0.87 -27.72
CA LEU A 2 -1.50 0.55 -26.32
C LEU A 2 -0.79 -0.82 -26.37
N PHE A 3 0.52 -0.81 -26.23
CA PHE A 3 1.28 -2.04 -25.99
C PHE A 3 0.95 -2.49 -24.57
N TYR A 4 0.05 -3.45 -24.43
CA TYR A 4 -0.15 -4.13 -23.17
C TYR A 4 1.13 -4.95 -22.90
N SER A 5 1.75 -4.72 -21.75
CA SER A 5 2.84 -5.56 -21.27
C SER A 5 2.37 -7.01 -21.17
N LEU A 6 3.23 -7.96 -21.55
CA LEU A 6 2.96 -9.37 -21.34
C LEU A 6 2.78 -9.59 -19.84
N MET A 7 1.63 -10.11 -19.44
CA MET A 7 1.32 -10.46 -18.05
C MET A 7 1.37 -11.98 -17.86
N GLU A 8 2.13 -12.40 -16.88
CA GLU A 8 2.17 -13.79 -16.42
C GLU A 8 1.61 -13.89 -15.01
N LYS A 9 0.79 -14.91 -14.76
CA LYS A 9 0.33 -15.24 -13.41
C LYS A 9 1.23 -16.31 -12.82
N ILE A 10 2.05 -15.95 -11.83
CA ILE A 10 3.00 -16.85 -11.18
C ILE A 10 2.37 -17.41 -9.91
N PRO A 11 2.11 -18.73 -9.86
CA PRO A 11 1.56 -19.37 -8.67
C PRO A 11 2.58 -19.42 -7.54
N LEU A 12 2.10 -19.30 -6.31
CA LEU A 12 2.89 -19.44 -5.08
C LEU A 12 2.25 -20.49 -4.18
N ASP A 13 3.08 -21.41 -3.67
CA ASP A 13 2.66 -22.30 -2.59
C ASP A 13 2.54 -21.53 -1.28
N THR A 14 1.47 -21.71 -0.55
CA THR A 14 1.23 -20.95 0.66
C THR A 14 1.71 -21.64 1.92
N VAL A 15 2.06 -20.83 2.93
CA VAL A 15 2.35 -21.29 4.29
C VAL A 15 1.07 -21.75 5.01
N SER A 16 -0.11 -21.30 4.57
CA SER A 16 -1.41 -21.55 5.21
C SER A 16 -2.42 -22.33 4.36
N GLY A 17 -1.95 -23.07 3.35
CA GLY A 17 -2.84 -23.93 2.54
C GLY A 17 -3.68 -23.21 1.47
N LEU A 18 -3.55 -21.91 1.33
CA LEU A 18 -4.23 -21.12 0.29
C LEU A 18 -3.25 -20.79 -0.82
N ASN A 19 -3.33 -21.49 -1.95
CA ASN A 19 -2.56 -21.17 -3.13
C ASN A 19 -2.96 -19.78 -3.62
N TYR A 20 -1.98 -18.93 -3.90
CA TYR A 20 -2.21 -17.65 -4.54
C TYR A 20 -1.17 -17.40 -5.62
N ALA A 21 -1.41 -16.42 -6.43
CA ALA A 21 -0.49 -16.02 -7.49
C ALA A 21 -0.24 -14.54 -7.43
N PHE A 22 0.90 -14.10 -7.93
CA PHE A 22 1.14 -12.73 -8.28
C PHE A 22 1.12 -12.54 -9.79
N ASP A 23 0.77 -11.36 -10.22
CA ASP A 23 0.84 -10.97 -11.62
C ASP A 23 2.20 -10.32 -11.87
N LEU A 24 2.94 -10.86 -12.84
CA LEU A 24 4.20 -10.32 -13.34
C LEU A 24 3.95 -9.63 -14.67
N TYR A 25 4.18 -8.32 -14.71
CA TYR A 25 4.11 -7.50 -15.91
C TYR A 25 5.52 -7.22 -16.41
N HIS A 26 5.83 -7.73 -17.60
CA HIS A 26 7.16 -7.58 -18.19
C HIS A 26 7.39 -6.15 -18.72
N SER A 27 8.59 -5.65 -18.52
CA SER A 27 9.03 -4.40 -19.15
C SER A 27 8.91 -4.49 -20.67
N THR A 28 8.50 -3.41 -21.30
CA THR A 28 8.43 -3.25 -22.76
C THR A 28 9.62 -2.47 -23.31
N ALA A 29 10.53 -2.01 -22.46
CA ALA A 29 11.74 -1.31 -22.86
C ALA A 29 12.82 -2.28 -23.36
N ASN A 30 13.75 -1.78 -24.18
CA ASN A 30 14.86 -2.56 -24.71
C ASN A 30 15.81 -3.10 -23.64
N LYS A 31 15.93 -2.40 -22.50
CA LYS A 31 16.77 -2.78 -21.37
C LYS A 31 15.91 -2.85 -20.11
N VAL A 32 15.99 -3.95 -19.40
CA VAL A 32 15.38 -4.08 -18.08
C VAL A 32 16.39 -3.63 -17.02
N ILE A 33 15.98 -2.69 -16.16
CA ILE A 33 16.85 -2.06 -15.16
C ILE A 33 16.43 -2.33 -13.71
N GLY A 34 15.26 -2.91 -13.50
CA GLY A 34 14.80 -3.26 -12.16
C GLY A 34 13.45 -3.96 -12.14
N LEU A 35 13.01 -4.33 -10.94
CA LEU A 35 11.70 -4.92 -10.67
C LEU A 35 11.03 -4.22 -9.51
N VAL A 36 9.80 -3.73 -9.72
CA VAL A 36 8.98 -3.08 -8.70
C VAL A 36 7.93 -4.05 -8.19
N GLN A 37 7.95 -4.33 -6.89
CA GLN A 37 6.89 -5.07 -6.20
C GLN A 37 5.93 -4.07 -5.53
N ILE A 38 4.63 -4.18 -5.82
CA ILE A 38 3.59 -3.27 -5.32
C ILE A 38 2.73 -3.97 -4.27
N SER A 39 2.56 -3.31 -3.11
CA SER A 39 1.68 -3.67 -2.01
C SER A 39 0.55 -2.64 -1.93
N HIS A 40 -0.67 -3.03 -2.30
CA HIS A 40 -1.83 -2.14 -2.43
C HIS A 40 -2.48 -1.78 -1.09
N GLY A 41 -3.43 -0.83 -1.10
CA GLY A 41 -4.14 -0.35 0.08
C GLY A 41 -5.33 -1.21 0.53
N MET A 42 -6.02 -0.73 1.57
CA MET A 42 -7.23 -1.37 2.09
C MET A 42 -8.43 -1.11 1.17
N ALA A 43 -9.30 -2.12 1.03
CA ALA A 43 -10.54 -2.03 0.26
C ALA A 43 -10.33 -1.58 -1.20
N GLU A 44 -9.26 -2.07 -1.79
CA GLU A 44 -8.94 -1.94 -3.21
C GLU A 44 -8.25 -3.22 -3.70
N HIS A 45 -7.79 -3.24 -4.96
CA HIS A 45 -7.10 -4.39 -5.54
C HIS A 45 -6.08 -3.99 -6.62
N LYS A 46 -5.25 -4.95 -7.03
CA LYS A 46 -4.09 -4.79 -7.94
C LYS A 46 -4.40 -4.10 -9.27
N VAL A 47 -5.59 -4.29 -9.85
CA VAL A 47 -5.93 -3.75 -11.19
C VAL A 47 -5.94 -2.22 -11.20
N ARG A 48 -6.12 -1.57 -10.05
CA ARG A 48 -6.11 -0.11 -9.94
C ARG A 48 -4.74 0.52 -10.22
N TYR A 49 -3.68 -0.28 -10.24
CA TYR A 49 -2.31 0.16 -10.49
C TYR A 49 -1.87 0.06 -11.94
N LEU A 50 -2.70 -0.48 -12.85
CA LEU A 50 -2.30 -0.79 -14.23
C LEU A 50 -1.76 0.41 -15.01
N ASN A 51 -2.27 1.62 -14.78
CA ASN A 51 -1.72 2.82 -15.42
C ASN A 51 -0.27 3.08 -14.99
N PHE A 52 0.03 2.92 -13.71
CA PHE A 52 1.38 3.08 -13.19
C PHE A 52 2.28 1.91 -13.59
N VAL A 53 1.75 0.68 -13.58
CA VAL A 53 2.43 -0.51 -14.08
C VAL A 53 2.90 -0.31 -15.52
N ASN A 54 2.00 0.11 -16.40
CA ASN A 54 2.34 0.36 -17.81
C ASN A 54 3.42 1.44 -17.96
N HIS A 55 3.36 2.50 -17.16
CA HIS A 55 4.38 3.53 -17.16
C HIS A 55 5.76 2.99 -16.74
N LEU A 56 5.83 2.22 -15.66
CA LEU A 56 7.07 1.56 -15.21
C LEU A 56 7.61 0.58 -16.26
N ASN A 57 6.74 -0.21 -16.89
CA ASN A 57 7.16 -1.17 -17.93
C ASN A 57 7.79 -0.47 -19.15
N GLN A 58 7.28 0.71 -19.55
CA GLN A 58 7.85 1.52 -20.63
C GLN A 58 9.22 2.10 -20.26
N HIS A 59 9.53 2.21 -18.97
CA HIS A 59 10.78 2.77 -18.45
C HIS A 59 11.76 1.72 -17.92
N GLY A 60 11.61 0.45 -18.31
CA GLY A 60 12.61 -0.59 -18.04
C GLY A 60 12.38 -1.38 -16.75
N TYR A 61 11.24 -1.23 -16.09
CA TYR A 61 10.96 -2.00 -14.89
C TYR A 61 9.98 -3.15 -15.17
N HIS A 62 10.29 -4.36 -14.73
CA HIS A 62 9.27 -5.36 -14.49
C HIS A 62 8.42 -4.94 -13.29
N VAL A 63 7.16 -5.30 -13.27
CA VAL A 63 6.29 -5.01 -12.12
C VAL A 63 5.63 -6.29 -11.64
N VAL A 64 5.67 -6.51 -10.34
CA VAL A 64 4.98 -7.59 -9.65
C VAL A 64 3.93 -6.99 -8.72
N ILE A 65 2.71 -7.47 -8.84
CA ILE A 65 1.61 -7.08 -7.97
C ILE A 65 0.70 -8.27 -7.69
N TYR A 66 0.13 -8.33 -6.49
CA TYR A 66 -0.80 -9.37 -6.07
C TYR A 66 -1.86 -8.75 -5.15
N ASP A 67 -2.98 -9.45 -4.99
CA ASP A 67 -4.01 -9.03 -4.05
C ASP A 67 -3.69 -9.52 -2.64
N HIS A 68 -3.87 -8.67 -1.65
CA HIS A 68 -3.80 -9.07 -0.25
C HIS A 68 -4.93 -10.02 0.13
N ARG A 69 -4.77 -10.79 1.20
CA ARG A 69 -5.81 -11.65 1.76
C ARG A 69 -7.11 -10.89 1.93
N GLY A 70 -8.23 -11.47 1.52
CA GLY A 70 -9.54 -10.85 1.56
C GLY A 70 -9.78 -9.70 0.59
N HIS A 71 -8.89 -9.51 -0.39
CA HIS A 71 -8.99 -8.49 -1.44
C HIS A 71 -8.87 -9.13 -2.82
N GLY A 72 -9.53 -8.51 -3.82
CA GLY A 72 -9.43 -8.91 -5.22
C GLY A 72 -9.59 -10.41 -5.46
N ASP A 73 -8.64 -11.02 -6.18
CA ASP A 73 -8.62 -12.47 -6.48
C ASP A 73 -8.47 -13.37 -5.23
N ARG A 74 -8.13 -12.79 -4.06
CA ARG A 74 -7.92 -13.53 -2.80
C ARG A 74 -9.09 -13.39 -1.81
N ILE A 75 -10.27 -13.03 -2.30
CA ILE A 75 -11.52 -13.15 -1.55
C ILE A 75 -11.95 -14.62 -1.62
N ILE A 76 -11.80 -15.33 -0.51
CA ILE A 76 -12.08 -16.76 -0.41
C ILE A 76 -13.28 -16.97 0.50
N ASN A 77 -14.20 -17.87 0.10
CA ASN A 77 -15.42 -18.18 0.86
C ASN A 77 -16.23 -16.93 1.24
N ASN A 78 -16.31 -15.95 0.33
CA ASN A 78 -16.98 -14.66 0.51
C ASN A 78 -16.48 -13.82 1.70
N LYS A 79 -15.26 -14.11 2.21
CA LYS A 79 -14.64 -13.32 3.28
C LYS A 79 -13.88 -12.12 2.71
N ILE A 80 -14.64 -11.13 2.28
CA ILE A 80 -14.09 -9.85 1.82
C ILE A 80 -13.55 -9.04 3.00
N GLY A 81 -12.39 -8.38 2.83
CA GLY A 81 -11.81 -7.56 3.90
C GLY A 81 -11.50 -8.32 5.19
N PHE A 82 -10.94 -9.52 5.05
CA PHE A 82 -10.57 -10.39 6.15
C PHE A 82 -9.25 -11.09 5.84
N PHE A 83 -8.23 -10.89 6.68
CA PHE A 83 -6.92 -11.51 6.45
C PHE A 83 -6.90 -12.96 6.89
N ASP A 84 -7.16 -13.21 8.17
CA ASP A 84 -7.23 -14.54 8.76
C ASP A 84 -7.93 -14.51 10.14
N LYS A 85 -8.26 -15.65 10.71
CA LYS A 85 -8.85 -15.78 12.07
C LYS A 85 -7.85 -15.41 13.16
N SER A 86 -6.57 -15.68 12.92
CA SER A 86 -5.46 -15.41 13.83
C SER A 86 -4.24 -14.95 13.03
N ASP A 87 -3.43 -14.10 13.64
CA ASP A 87 -2.16 -13.61 13.09
C ASP A 87 -2.23 -13.00 11.68
N GLY A 88 -3.40 -12.41 11.32
CA GLY A 88 -3.67 -11.89 9.99
C GLY A 88 -2.62 -10.90 9.50
N TRP A 89 -2.12 -10.02 10.40
CA TRP A 89 -1.04 -9.11 10.05
C TRP A 89 0.27 -9.84 9.69
N HIS A 90 0.69 -10.79 10.52
CA HIS A 90 1.89 -11.58 10.24
C HIS A 90 1.76 -12.30 8.89
N LEU A 91 0.62 -12.92 8.63
CA LEU A 91 0.39 -13.66 7.39
C LEU A 91 0.44 -12.78 6.14
N VAL A 92 -0.12 -11.56 6.17
CA VAL A 92 -0.06 -10.65 5.01
C VAL A 92 1.35 -10.11 4.78
N VAL A 93 2.14 -9.92 5.83
CA VAL A 93 3.56 -9.57 5.75
C VAL A 93 4.37 -10.72 5.16
N MET A 94 4.12 -11.95 5.61
CA MET A 94 4.79 -13.15 5.06
C MET A 94 4.43 -13.40 3.59
N ASP A 95 3.21 -13.09 3.16
CA ASP A 95 2.83 -13.14 1.76
C ASP A 95 3.69 -12.18 0.91
N LEU A 96 3.91 -10.94 1.37
CA LEU A 96 4.79 -9.97 0.71
C LEU A 96 6.23 -10.50 0.59
N ILE A 97 6.75 -11.04 1.69
CA ILE A 97 8.11 -11.58 1.76
C ILE A 97 8.26 -12.79 0.80
N LYS A 98 7.25 -13.64 0.71
CA LYS A 98 7.26 -14.80 -0.18
C LYS A 98 7.29 -14.38 -1.66
N VAL A 99 6.49 -13.37 -2.04
CA VAL A 99 6.57 -12.77 -3.39
C VAL A 99 7.97 -12.23 -3.65
N HIS A 100 8.57 -11.53 -2.68
CA HIS A 100 9.94 -11.03 -2.80
C HIS A 100 10.97 -12.15 -3.00
N HIS A 101 10.88 -13.25 -2.26
CA HIS A 101 11.78 -14.40 -2.43
C HIS A 101 11.65 -15.02 -3.82
N GLU A 102 10.42 -15.19 -4.31
CA GLU A 102 10.18 -15.74 -5.64
C GLU A 102 10.70 -14.82 -6.75
N THR A 103 10.49 -13.51 -6.62
CA THR A 103 11.04 -12.53 -7.57
C THR A 103 12.57 -12.49 -7.55
N ASN A 104 13.21 -12.71 -6.40
CA ASN A 104 14.66 -12.87 -6.34
C ASN A 104 15.14 -14.15 -7.04
N ARG A 105 14.38 -15.24 -6.91
CA ARG A 105 14.68 -16.51 -7.62
C ARG A 105 14.57 -16.36 -9.13
N LEU A 106 13.53 -15.68 -9.61
CA LEU A 106 13.27 -15.48 -11.04
C LEU A 106 14.24 -14.45 -11.66
N PHE A 107 14.58 -13.40 -10.94
CA PHE A 107 15.39 -12.28 -11.44
C PHE A 107 16.53 -11.92 -10.46
N PRO A 108 17.50 -12.81 -10.22
CA PRO A 108 18.49 -12.64 -9.15
C PRO A 108 19.41 -11.41 -9.34
N LYS A 109 19.57 -10.93 -10.56
CA LYS A 109 20.48 -9.82 -10.89
C LYS A 109 19.79 -8.44 -10.96
N LEU A 110 18.46 -8.40 -11.00
CA LEU A 110 17.74 -7.13 -11.09
C LEU A 110 17.60 -6.48 -9.71
N PRO A 111 17.82 -5.17 -9.60
CA PRO A 111 17.42 -4.41 -8.41
C PRO A 111 15.95 -4.61 -8.09
N LYS A 112 15.61 -4.77 -6.80
CA LYS A 112 14.25 -4.94 -6.29
C LYS A 112 13.80 -3.69 -5.58
N ILE A 113 12.69 -3.14 -6.01
CA ILE A 113 12.05 -1.95 -5.46
C ILE A 113 10.73 -2.37 -4.81
N LEU A 114 10.48 -1.90 -3.60
CA LEU A 114 9.21 -2.12 -2.91
C LEU A 114 8.40 -0.83 -2.89
N LEU A 115 7.18 -0.87 -3.45
CA LEU A 115 6.20 0.21 -3.32
C LEU A 115 5.05 -0.25 -2.45
N GLY A 116 4.79 0.47 -1.35
CA GLY A 116 3.63 0.27 -0.50
C GLY A 116 2.71 1.49 -0.50
N HIS A 117 1.41 1.29 -0.73
CA HIS A 117 0.40 2.35 -0.68
C HIS A 117 -0.56 2.16 0.50
N SER A 118 -0.79 3.22 1.27
CA SER A 118 -1.76 3.22 2.38
C SER A 118 -1.50 2.05 3.35
N MET A 119 -2.47 1.16 3.59
CA MET A 119 -2.27 -0.08 4.35
C MET A 119 -1.05 -0.88 3.86
N GLY A 120 -0.86 -1.00 2.55
CA GLY A 120 0.28 -1.68 1.95
C GLY A 120 1.63 -1.06 2.31
N SER A 121 1.67 0.22 2.67
CA SER A 121 2.90 0.90 3.13
C SER A 121 3.35 0.43 4.51
N TRP A 122 2.41 0.19 5.43
CA TRP A 122 2.73 -0.36 6.75
C TRP A 122 3.07 -1.85 6.67
N ILE A 123 2.43 -2.61 5.76
CA ILE A 123 2.81 -4.00 5.45
C ILE A 123 4.25 -4.02 4.91
N ALA A 124 4.61 -3.11 4.01
CA ALA A 124 5.95 -2.97 3.47
C ALA A 124 6.98 -2.64 4.56
N LEU A 125 6.69 -1.67 5.43
CA LEU A 125 7.55 -1.33 6.57
C LEU A 125 7.75 -2.51 7.52
N SER A 126 6.68 -3.28 7.83
CA SER A 126 6.80 -4.51 8.62
C SER A 126 7.71 -5.56 7.95
N ALA A 127 7.60 -5.74 6.64
CA ALA A 127 8.44 -6.68 5.90
C ALA A 127 9.92 -6.27 5.93
N LEU A 128 10.22 -4.96 5.85
CA LEU A 128 11.58 -4.42 5.93
C LEU A 128 12.22 -4.53 7.31
N GLN A 129 11.42 -4.76 8.35
CA GLN A 129 11.88 -5.04 9.71
C GLN A 129 12.24 -6.52 9.91
N THR A 130 12.21 -7.30 8.84
CA THR A 130 12.69 -8.69 8.79
C THR A 130 13.99 -8.77 8.00
N LYS A 131 14.44 -10.00 7.66
CA LYS A 131 15.64 -10.22 6.83
C LYS A 131 15.36 -10.11 5.33
N THR A 132 14.46 -9.20 4.90
CA THR A 132 14.23 -8.91 3.49
C THR A 132 15.17 -7.83 2.99
N PHE A 133 15.57 -7.92 1.74
CA PHE A 133 16.49 -6.97 1.13
C PHE A 133 15.89 -6.39 -0.16
N PHE A 134 15.60 -5.10 -0.13
CA PHE A 134 15.23 -4.30 -1.29
C PHE A 134 16.31 -3.26 -1.58
N ASN A 135 16.44 -2.82 -2.83
CA ASN A 135 17.41 -1.81 -3.24
C ASN A 135 16.88 -0.38 -3.06
N ALA A 136 15.55 -0.20 -3.12
CA ALA A 136 14.87 1.06 -2.84
C ALA A 136 13.45 0.79 -2.32
N VAL A 137 12.90 1.74 -1.58
CA VAL A 137 11.55 1.65 -1.01
C VAL A 137 10.77 2.93 -1.29
N ILE A 138 9.53 2.76 -1.71
CA ILE A 138 8.61 3.85 -2.01
C ILE A 138 7.38 3.71 -1.11
N ILE A 139 7.12 4.69 -0.29
CA ILE A 139 6.02 4.74 0.68
C ILE A 139 5.03 5.81 0.24
N SER A 140 3.84 5.38 -0.16
CA SER A 140 2.78 6.22 -0.74
C SER A 140 1.57 6.34 0.17
N GLY A 141 1.06 7.55 0.36
CA GLY A 141 -0.19 7.78 1.10
C GLY A 141 -0.16 7.22 2.52
N SER A 142 0.99 7.24 3.15
CA SER A 142 1.26 6.71 4.49
C SER A 142 1.30 7.81 5.54
N SER A 143 1.24 7.40 6.80
CA SER A 143 1.27 8.32 7.93
C SER A 143 2.01 7.73 9.11
N TYR A 144 2.75 8.57 9.83
CA TYR A 144 3.14 8.26 11.20
C TYR A 144 1.89 8.32 12.10
N PRO A 145 1.62 7.32 12.97
CA PRO A 145 0.38 7.27 13.75
C PRO A 145 0.31 8.40 14.79
N GLU A 146 -0.86 9.01 14.90
CA GLU A 146 -1.18 9.97 15.97
C GLU A 146 -1.73 9.21 17.18
N ILE A 147 -1.07 9.31 18.33
CA ILE A 147 -1.36 8.53 19.54
C ILE A 147 -2.85 8.64 19.96
N PHE A 148 -3.38 9.86 19.99
CA PHE A 148 -4.77 10.09 20.41
C PHE A 148 -5.78 9.44 19.46
N GLN A 149 -5.55 9.56 18.13
CA GLN A 149 -6.42 8.93 17.13
C GLN A 149 -6.36 7.41 17.24
N THR A 150 -5.17 6.85 17.44
CA THR A 150 -4.98 5.40 17.62
C THR A 150 -5.71 4.86 18.84
N ILE A 151 -5.65 5.57 19.98
CA ILE A 151 -6.38 5.18 21.20
C ILE A 151 -7.88 5.19 20.95
N LEU A 152 -8.42 6.24 20.35
CA LEU A 152 -9.85 6.35 20.04
C LEU A 152 -10.30 5.23 19.09
N GLN A 153 -9.53 4.94 18.04
CA GLN A 153 -9.80 3.84 17.11
C GLN A 153 -9.84 2.49 17.82
N LYS A 154 -8.90 2.22 18.72
CA LYS A 154 -8.87 0.98 19.54
C LYS A 154 -10.11 0.85 20.44
N ILE A 155 -10.54 1.93 21.06
CA ILE A 155 -11.75 1.92 21.92
C ILE A 155 -12.99 1.63 21.08
N LEU A 156 -13.18 2.34 19.96
CA LEU A 156 -14.30 2.13 19.04
C LEU A 156 -14.31 0.70 18.48
N LEU A 157 -13.15 0.20 18.06
CA LEU A 157 -13.02 -1.16 17.55
C LEU A 157 -13.36 -2.21 18.61
N LYS A 158 -12.88 -2.03 19.84
CA LYS A 158 -13.21 -2.94 20.96
C LYS A 158 -14.73 -3.00 21.20
N PHE A 159 -15.41 -1.87 21.15
CA PHE A 159 -16.87 -1.82 21.26
C PHE A 159 -17.56 -2.57 20.11
N GLU A 160 -17.12 -2.37 18.87
CA GLU A 160 -17.68 -3.05 17.69
C GLU A 160 -17.39 -4.57 17.69
N ILE A 161 -16.24 -4.99 18.21
CA ILE A 161 -15.93 -6.41 18.41
C ILE A 161 -16.87 -7.03 19.45
N LEU A 162 -17.17 -6.33 20.55
CA LEU A 162 -18.13 -6.80 21.54
C LEU A 162 -19.54 -6.91 20.96
N ARG A 163 -19.92 -6.00 20.07
CA ARG A 163 -21.26 -5.96 19.45
C ARG A 163 -21.45 -6.95 18.31
N LEU A 164 -20.46 -7.12 17.44
CA LEU A 164 -20.56 -7.86 16.17
C LEU A 164 -19.61 -9.07 16.06
N GLY A 165 -18.74 -9.27 17.05
CA GLY A 165 -17.66 -10.24 16.98
C GLY A 165 -16.48 -9.78 16.10
N LYS A 166 -15.40 -10.55 16.15
CA LYS A 166 -14.18 -10.27 15.37
C LYS A 166 -14.41 -10.36 13.86
N GLU A 167 -15.14 -11.37 13.40
CA GLU A 167 -15.46 -11.55 11.97
C GLU A 167 -16.63 -10.66 11.50
N GLY A 168 -17.22 -9.85 12.39
CA GLY A 168 -18.29 -8.91 12.07
C GLY A 168 -17.82 -7.73 11.24
N TYR A 169 -18.73 -7.14 10.47
CA TYR A 169 -18.49 -6.02 9.57
C TYR A 169 -19.18 -4.76 10.08
N SER A 170 -18.41 -3.83 10.65
CA SER A 170 -18.94 -2.61 11.23
C SER A 170 -19.08 -1.50 10.17
N LYS A 171 -20.31 -1.31 9.66
CA LYS A 171 -20.64 -0.14 8.82
C LYS A 171 -20.44 1.18 9.59
N PHE A 172 -20.55 1.17 10.91
CA PHE A 172 -20.35 2.34 11.76
C PHE A 172 -18.87 2.76 11.76
N LEU A 173 -17.94 1.82 12.04
CA LEU A 173 -16.50 2.10 11.93
C LEU A 173 -16.10 2.59 10.54
N HIS A 174 -16.57 1.89 9.51
CA HIS A 174 -16.33 2.27 8.12
C HIS A 174 -16.77 3.73 7.86
N LYS A 175 -17.99 4.09 8.27
CA LYS A 175 -18.52 5.44 8.09
C LYS A 175 -17.75 6.49 8.88
N ILE A 176 -17.33 6.21 10.11
CA ILE A 176 -16.52 7.14 10.91
C ILE A 176 -15.17 7.37 10.26
N ILE A 177 -14.47 6.33 9.87
CA ILE A 177 -13.09 6.44 9.35
C ILE A 177 -13.12 7.04 7.94
N PHE A 178 -13.75 6.39 6.98
CA PHE A 178 -13.74 6.84 5.57
C PHE A 178 -14.62 8.08 5.35
N GLY A 179 -15.75 8.17 6.02
CA GLY A 179 -16.58 9.38 6.02
C GLY A 179 -15.87 10.57 6.66
N GLY A 180 -15.07 10.33 7.71
CA GLY A 180 -14.22 11.34 8.33
C GLY A 180 -13.13 11.87 7.38
N PHE A 181 -12.56 11.02 6.53
CA PHE A 181 -11.64 11.47 5.47
C PHE A 181 -12.34 12.37 4.46
N ASN A 182 -13.52 11.96 4.00
CA ASN A 182 -14.28 12.73 3.01
C ASN A 182 -14.79 14.07 3.57
N ALA A 183 -15.13 14.13 4.86
CA ALA A 183 -15.58 15.35 5.55
C ALA A 183 -14.50 16.45 5.65
N LYS A 184 -13.23 16.14 5.35
CA LYS A 184 -12.16 17.14 5.26
C LYS A 184 -12.31 18.05 4.03
N PHE A 185 -13.15 17.69 3.07
CA PHE A 185 -13.34 18.43 1.83
C PHE A 185 -14.71 19.10 1.80
N LYS A 186 -14.75 20.36 1.31
CA LYS A 186 -15.99 21.06 0.97
C LYS A 186 -16.46 20.60 -0.42
N ASN A 187 -17.77 20.59 -0.65
CA ASN A 187 -18.38 20.32 -1.95
C ASN A 187 -18.02 18.94 -2.55
N THR A 188 -17.97 17.91 -1.70
CA THR A 188 -17.82 16.53 -2.16
C THR A 188 -19.11 16.09 -2.88
N ILE A 189 -18.93 15.37 -3.99
CA ILE A 189 -20.05 14.83 -4.79
C ILE A 189 -20.33 13.38 -4.39
N THR A 190 -19.27 12.66 -3.99
CA THR A 190 -19.34 11.25 -3.62
C THR A 190 -18.77 11.00 -2.24
N SER A 191 -18.96 9.79 -1.71
CA SER A 191 -18.33 9.35 -0.46
C SER A 191 -16.83 9.04 -0.58
N SER A 192 -16.29 9.05 -1.79
CA SER A 192 -14.91 8.63 -2.10
C SER A 192 -14.06 9.73 -2.73
N ASP A 193 -14.54 10.98 -2.71
CA ASP A 193 -13.79 12.12 -3.26
C ASP A 193 -12.45 12.36 -2.53
N TRP A 194 -12.31 11.85 -1.29
CA TRP A 194 -11.07 11.92 -0.54
C TRP A 194 -9.89 11.16 -1.18
N LEU A 195 -10.16 10.26 -2.12
CA LEU A 195 -9.13 9.44 -2.80
C LEU A 195 -8.31 10.27 -3.78
N THR A 196 -8.98 11.01 -4.68
CA THR A 196 -8.32 11.77 -5.76
C THR A 196 -9.25 12.86 -6.31
N ARG A 197 -8.68 13.86 -6.98
CA ARG A 197 -9.42 14.87 -7.74
C ARG A 197 -9.86 14.36 -9.12
N ASP A 198 -9.30 13.25 -9.58
CA ASP A 198 -9.71 12.63 -10.86
C ASP A 198 -11.08 11.96 -10.70
N LYS A 199 -12.11 12.62 -11.23
CA LYS A 199 -13.50 12.17 -11.13
C LYS A 199 -13.73 10.79 -11.75
N LEU A 200 -13.00 10.47 -12.83
CA LEU A 200 -13.13 9.17 -13.50
C LEU A 200 -12.56 8.06 -12.60
N SER A 201 -11.42 8.28 -11.98
CA SER A 201 -10.82 7.35 -11.01
C SER A 201 -11.75 7.11 -9.82
N VAL A 202 -12.39 8.18 -9.28
CA VAL A 202 -13.38 8.06 -8.20
C VAL A 202 -14.60 7.26 -8.64
N GLN A 203 -15.13 7.53 -9.84
CA GLN A 203 -16.28 6.79 -10.36
C GLN A 203 -15.97 5.32 -10.60
N ASN A 204 -14.79 5.01 -11.13
CA ASN A 204 -14.34 3.62 -11.32
C ASN A 204 -14.23 2.90 -9.97
N TYR A 205 -13.67 3.55 -8.93
CA TYR A 205 -13.61 2.99 -7.59
C TYR A 205 -14.98 2.68 -7.01
N ILE A 206 -15.97 3.58 -7.17
CA ILE A 206 -17.32 3.40 -6.64
C ILE A 206 -18.08 2.29 -7.36
N LYS A 207 -17.86 2.15 -8.68
CA LYS A 207 -18.53 1.13 -9.51
C LYS A 207 -17.93 -0.26 -9.35
N ASP A 208 -16.71 -0.35 -8.84
CA ASP A 208 -16.02 -1.61 -8.69
C ASP A 208 -16.44 -2.31 -7.38
N PRO A 209 -17.08 -3.49 -7.46
CA PRO A 209 -17.50 -4.23 -6.25
C PRO A 209 -16.34 -4.73 -5.39
N LEU A 210 -15.12 -4.74 -5.95
CA LEU A 210 -13.89 -5.09 -5.24
C LEU A 210 -13.20 -3.88 -4.59
N CYS A 211 -13.87 -2.70 -4.60
CA CYS A 211 -13.38 -1.47 -4.00
C CYS A 211 -14.39 -0.90 -2.99
N GLY A 212 -13.90 -0.19 -1.98
CA GLY A 212 -14.74 0.55 -1.03
C GLY A 212 -15.62 -0.30 -0.13
N PHE A 213 -15.41 -1.60 -0.07
CA PHE A 213 -16.18 -2.50 0.77
C PHE A 213 -15.88 -2.31 2.27
N VAL A 214 -16.83 -2.68 3.11
CA VAL A 214 -16.64 -2.70 4.55
C VAL A 214 -15.72 -3.87 4.90
N VAL A 215 -14.66 -3.60 5.65
CA VAL A 215 -13.75 -4.65 6.13
C VAL A 215 -14.19 -5.19 7.49
N SER A 216 -13.75 -6.40 7.83
CA SER A 216 -14.05 -7.02 9.11
C SER A 216 -13.41 -6.28 10.30
N ASN A 217 -14.00 -6.44 11.49
CA ASN A 217 -13.41 -5.94 12.72
C ASN A 217 -12.03 -6.58 12.97
N GLN A 218 -11.82 -7.83 12.55
CA GLN A 218 -10.53 -8.51 12.67
C GLN A 218 -9.47 -7.83 11.80
N LEU A 219 -9.79 -7.46 10.55
CA LEU A 219 -8.83 -6.74 9.69
C LEU A 219 -8.45 -5.38 10.30
N TRP A 220 -9.40 -4.64 10.87
CA TRP A 220 -9.09 -3.41 11.60
C TRP A 220 -8.15 -3.67 12.78
N ALA A 221 -8.39 -4.75 13.55
CA ALA A 221 -7.53 -5.13 14.66
C ALA A 221 -6.12 -5.49 14.19
N ASP A 222 -6.02 -6.26 13.11
CA ASP A 222 -4.75 -6.67 12.51
C ASP A 222 -3.94 -5.44 12.03
N VAL A 223 -4.59 -4.50 11.34
CA VAL A 223 -3.94 -3.28 10.85
C VAL A 223 -3.47 -2.38 11.99
N ILE A 224 -4.31 -2.15 13.01
CA ILE A 224 -3.92 -1.34 14.17
C ILE A 224 -2.76 -2.01 14.91
N HIS A 225 -2.81 -3.34 15.11
CA HIS A 225 -1.72 -4.09 15.73
C HIS A 225 -0.42 -3.98 14.92
N GLY A 226 -0.53 -4.09 13.60
CA GLY A 226 0.60 -3.96 12.69
C GLY A 226 1.24 -2.58 12.72
N ILE A 227 0.43 -1.52 12.68
CA ILE A 227 0.92 -0.13 12.78
C ILE A 227 1.63 0.08 14.13
N ASP A 228 1.03 -0.37 15.23
CA ASP A 228 1.67 -0.29 16.55
C ASP A 228 3.03 -1.01 16.57
N GLY A 229 3.12 -2.18 15.91
CA GLY A 229 4.36 -2.93 15.77
C GLY A 229 5.42 -2.19 14.97
N VAL A 230 5.05 -1.67 13.79
CA VAL A 230 5.96 -0.96 12.87
C VAL A 230 6.69 0.19 13.56
N PHE A 231 5.99 0.97 14.38
CA PHE A 231 6.54 2.18 14.99
C PHE A 231 7.13 1.99 16.39
N LYS A 232 7.28 0.74 16.85
CA LYS A 232 8.09 0.45 18.05
C LYS A 232 9.55 0.75 17.76
N LYS A 233 10.23 1.38 18.73
CA LYS A 233 11.64 1.77 18.59
C LYS A 233 12.53 0.58 18.19
N GLU A 234 12.37 -0.55 18.86
CA GLU A 234 13.12 -1.78 18.58
C GLU A 234 12.93 -2.27 17.15
N ASN A 235 11.74 -2.13 16.56
CA ASN A 235 11.46 -2.55 15.20
C ASN A 235 11.98 -1.53 14.17
N LEU A 236 11.91 -0.23 14.46
CA LEU A 236 12.50 0.81 13.61
C LEU A 236 14.03 0.68 13.52
N GLU A 237 14.67 0.19 14.59
CA GLU A 237 16.10 -0.09 14.60
C GLU A 237 16.50 -1.24 13.66
N LEU A 238 15.58 -2.15 13.33
CA LEU A 238 15.80 -3.27 12.39
C LEU A 238 15.84 -2.83 10.92
N LEU A 239 15.34 -1.62 10.59
CA LEU A 239 15.37 -1.13 9.22
C LEU A 239 16.82 -1.03 8.71
N ASN A 240 17.07 -1.51 7.50
CA ASN A 240 18.37 -1.35 6.86
C ASN A 240 18.58 0.12 6.46
N LYS A 241 19.59 0.75 7.06
CA LYS A 241 19.88 2.18 6.92
C LYS A 241 20.44 2.57 5.55
N SER A 242 20.96 1.57 4.81
CA SER A 242 21.54 1.78 3.47
C SER A 242 20.48 1.80 2.36
N ILE A 243 19.23 1.41 2.66
CA ILE A 243 18.16 1.40 1.66
C ILE A 243 17.58 2.82 1.55
N PRO A 244 17.55 3.42 0.35
CA PRO A 244 16.90 4.70 0.13
C PRO A 244 15.37 4.56 0.19
N PHE A 245 14.72 5.50 0.89
CA PHE A 245 13.27 5.62 1.02
C PHE A 245 12.78 6.87 0.31
N LEU A 246 11.77 6.74 -0.53
CA LEU A 246 10.94 7.84 -0.97
C LEU A 246 9.60 7.79 -0.22
N VAL A 247 9.32 8.80 0.60
CA VAL A 247 8.00 9.01 1.20
C VAL A 247 7.26 10.05 0.38
N PHE A 248 6.10 9.72 -0.17
CA PHE A 248 5.28 10.72 -0.84
C PHE A 248 3.81 10.65 -0.44
N SER A 249 3.17 11.80 -0.43
CA SER A 249 1.75 11.95 -0.09
C SER A 249 1.20 13.22 -0.73
N GLY A 250 -0.11 13.26 -0.96
CA GLY A 250 -0.76 14.50 -1.36
C GLY A 250 -0.76 15.54 -0.24
N THR A 251 -0.62 16.82 -0.59
CA THR A 251 -0.78 17.93 0.39
C THR A 251 -2.20 18.00 0.96
N HIS A 252 -3.16 17.36 0.29
CA HIS A 252 -4.55 17.23 0.71
C HIS A 252 -4.96 15.79 1.04
N ASP A 253 -3.99 14.92 1.36
CA ASP A 253 -4.27 13.54 1.78
C ASP A 253 -4.83 13.50 3.22
N PRO A 254 -6.11 13.15 3.44
CA PRO A 254 -6.71 13.12 4.77
C PRO A 254 -6.18 11.98 5.65
N VAL A 255 -5.66 10.89 5.06
CA VAL A 255 -5.04 9.76 5.79
C VAL A 255 -3.73 10.20 6.43
N SER A 256 -2.96 11.00 5.72
CA SER A 256 -1.72 11.61 6.25
C SER A 256 -1.94 12.95 6.97
N ASN A 257 -3.18 13.25 7.39
CA ASN A 257 -3.54 14.51 8.02
C ASN A 257 -3.06 15.72 7.20
N MET A 258 -3.43 15.77 5.91
CA MET A 258 -3.04 16.80 4.94
C MET A 258 -1.51 16.91 4.78
N GLY A 259 -0.85 15.76 4.61
CA GLY A 259 0.60 15.64 4.41
C GLY A 259 1.44 15.65 5.68
N LYS A 260 0.89 16.10 6.82
CA LYS A 260 1.64 16.20 8.10
C LYS A 260 2.15 14.85 8.61
N GLY A 261 1.35 13.80 8.46
CA GLY A 261 1.73 12.45 8.86
C GLY A 261 2.83 11.86 7.99
N ALA A 262 2.88 12.22 6.70
CA ALA A 262 3.98 11.84 5.81
C ALA A 262 5.28 12.56 6.17
N ILE A 263 5.22 13.86 6.54
CA ILE A 263 6.37 14.61 7.06
C ILE A 263 6.92 13.92 8.31
N LYS A 264 6.06 13.62 9.30
CA LYS A 264 6.46 12.92 10.52
C LYS A 264 7.05 11.55 10.26
N LEU A 265 6.52 10.81 9.27
CA LEU A 265 7.07 9.52 8.87
C LEU A 265 8.49 9.67 8.30
N HIS A 266 8.69 10.62 7.41
CA HIS A 266 10.00 10.97 6.87
C HIS A 266 10.98 11.36 7.97
N GLU A 267 10.60 12.23 8.89
CA GLU A 267 11.41 12.63 10.05
C GLU A 267 11.75 11.43 10.94
N CYS A 268 10.78 10.54 11.18
CA CYS A 268 10.99 9.30 11.94
C CYS A 268 12.06 8.43 11.28
N LEU A 269 11.98 8.21 9.97
CA LEU A 269 12.98 7.44 9.21
C LEU A 269 14.37 8.10 9.31
N LYS A 270 14.45 9.41 9.15
CA LYS A 270 15.71 10.16 9.28
C LYS A 270 16.31 10.08 10.68
N ASN A 271 15.48 10.19 11.72
CA ASN A 271 15.92 10.08 13.12
C ASN A 271 16.49 8.67 13.43
N HIS A 272 16.02 7.64 12.68
CA HIS A 272 16.59 6.29 12.72
C HIS A 272 17.70 6.07 11.68
N LYS A 273 18.28 7.17 11.13
CA LYS A 273 19.42 7.17 10.19
C LYS A 273 19.14 6.47 8.86
N CYS A 274 17.89 6.34 8.44
CA CYS A 274 17.55 5.90 7.09
C CYS A 274 17.77 7.03 6.08
N ASP A 275 18.24 6.69 4.86
CA ASP A 275 18.25 7.62 3.74
C ASP A 275 16.82 7.82 3.24
N SER A 276 16.19 8.91 3.65
CA SER A 276 14.79 9.19 3.33
C SER A 276 14.64 10.52 2.62
N GLU A 277 13.87 10.52 1.55
CA GLU A 277 13.45 11.67 0.76
C GLU A 277 11.93 11.86 0.87
N LEU A 278 11.47 13.11 0.91
CA LEU A 278 10.05 13.44 1.03
C LEU A 278 9.58 14.20 -0.21
N TYR A 279 8.49 13.74 -0.81
CA TYR A 279 7.81 14.43 -1.90
C TYR A 279 6.34 14.68 -1.56
N LEU A 280 5.95 15.93 -1.32
CA LEU A 280 4.57 16.33 -1.13
C LEU A 280 3.98 16.77 -2.47
N VAL A 281 3.02 15.99 -2.97
CA VAL A 281 2.36 16.23 -4.26
C VAL A 281 1.31 17.32 -4.09
N ASP A 282 1.58 18.49 -4.64
CA ASP A 282 0.72 19.67 -4.47
C ASP A 282 -0.72 19.44 -4.97
N GLY A 283 -1.68 19.78 -4.12
CA GLY A 283 -3.10 19.61 -4.34
C GLY A 283 -3.59 18.16 -4.41
N ALA A 284 -2.72 17.16 -4.47
CA ALA A 284 -3.11 15.76 -4.52
C ALA A 284 -3.78 15.31 -3.21
N ARG A 285 -4.73 14.39 -3.35
CA ARG A 285 -5.39 13.70 -2.25
C ARG A 285 -4.67 12.39 -1.93
N HIS A 286 -5.36 11.39 -1.43
CA HIS A 286 -4.76 10.14 -0.94
C HIS A 286 -4.02 9.34 -2.02
N GLU A 287 -4.60 9.22 -3.20
CA GLU A 287 -4.06 8.41 -4.30
C GLU A 287 -3.30 9.26 -5.32
N ALA A 288 -2.11 9.73 -4.97
CA ALA A 288 -1.29 10.54 -5.86
C ALA A 288 -0.89 9.84 -7.17
N LEU A 289 -0.93 8.51 -7.22
CA LEU A 289 -0.74 7.70 -8.44
C LEU A 289 -1.97 7.72 -9.38
N ASN A 290 -3.13 8.13 -8.88
CA ASN A 290 -4.39 8.22 -9.64
C ASN A 290 -4.88 9.67 -9.76
N GLU A 291 -4.04 10.64 -9.45
CA GLU A 291 -4.38 12.05 -9.49
C GLU A 291 -4.42 12.65 -10.90
N THR A 292 -5.06 13.81 -11.03
CA THR A 292 -5.09 14.57 -12.29
C THR A 292 -3.69 14.94 -12.78
N ASN A 293 -2.74 15.14 -11.87
CA ASN A 293 -1.34 15.44 -12.15
C ASN A 293 -0.39 14.26 -11.92
N LYS A 294 -0.90 13.01 -11.97
CA LYS A 294 -0.15 11.78 -11.70
C LYS A 294 1.18 11.65 -12.44
N MET A 295 1.28 12.19 -13.66
CA MET A 295 2.53 12.14 -14.44
C MET A 295 3.70 12.83 -13.73
N LYS A 296 3.44 13.89 -12.94
CA LYS A 296 4.49 14.52 -12.12
C LYS A 296 5.00 13.56 -11.06
N THR A 297 4.09 12.81 -10.41
CA THR A 297 4.45 11.80 -9.41
C THR A 297 5.19 10.63 -10.04
N TYR A 298 4.74 10.16 -11.21
CA TYR A 298 5.39 9.08 -11.94
C TYR A 298 6.84 9.43 -12.31
N ASN A 299 7.05 10.62 -12.88
CA ASN A 299 8.37 11.08 -13.26
C ASN A 299 9.28 11.27 -12.03
N TYR A 300 8.75 11.85 -10.95
CA TYR A 300 9.51 11.99 -9.70
C TYR A 300 9.99 10.64 -9.14
N ILE A 301 9.14 9.61 -9.21
CA ILE A 301 9.51 8.25 -8.81
C ILE A 301 10.64 7.71 -9.71
N LEU A 302 10.54 7.90 -11.03
CA LEU A 302 11.61 7.46 -11.96
C LEU A 302 12.92 8.18 -11.68
N ASP A 303 12.89 9.51 -11.49
CA ASP A 303 14.09 10.32 -11.17
C ASP A 303 14.72 9.85 -9.85
N PHE A 304 13.89 9.57 -8.81
CA PHE A 304 14.37 9.02 -7.55
C PHE A 304 15.07 7.67 -7.76
N LEU A 305 14.45 6.75 -8.51
CA LEU A 305 15.02 5.42 -8.77
C LEU A 305 16.32 5.52 -9.58
N GLU A 306 16.38 6.39 -10.60
CA GLU A 306 17.57 6.62 -11.40
C GLU A 306 18.73 7.15 -10.54
N ASN A 307 18.45 8.13 -9.67
CA ASN A 307 19.47 8.73 -8.80
C ASN A 307 19.98 7.79 -7.70
N LYS A 308 19.17 6.81 -7.27
CA LYS A 308 19.50 5.94 -6.13
C LYS A 308 19.99 4.54 -6.51
N LEU A 309 19.74 4.09 -7.75
CA LEU A 309 20.08 2.73 -8.19
C LEU A 309 21.24 2.69 -9.21
N ASN A 310 21.71 3.84 -9.69
CA ASN A 310 22.87 3.97 -10.60
C ASN A 310 24.19 4.20 -9.89
#